data_15f5b4292c77641eaed3941f71e754c1
#
_entry.id   15f5b4292c77641eaed3941f71e754c1
#
_cell.length_a   1.000
_cell.length_b   1.000
_cell.length_c   1.000
_cell.angle_alpha   90.00
_cell.angle_beta   90.00
_cell.angle_gamma   90.00
#
_symmetry.space_group_name_H-M   'P 1'
#
loop_
_entity.id
_entity.type
_entity.pdbx_description
1 polymer ?
#
loop_
_entity_poly.entity_id
_entity_poly.type
_entity_poly.pdbx_seq_one_letter_code
_entity_poly.pdbx_strand_id
1 'polypeptide(L)'
;MDKLLRISLIALILTACQNSWQGVRDGDYDDFGGGEPVPVLVGVGGSGVSYSKGSGAVDGIDGKKWADVNIYVYAFNQDGSSFSTTAASSGNGCLVDASLDNAGWRSGRKAYYDGSDGYLSWVDSEKEAYYPTGREIYDFYAYYIDNLNIPQSSISRGRDKISFPVTIDGSIDLMTGKAPLSENVFKGTLLSETEKALVRKYAFSSYTARRNINPKLEFTHHLTRLRFELYPASDGANTVMVNSVEVKSKTRGTFTVVSRKEAELGVNFSSGRSPLYLAEADGSALKQDTYHTDYNGDFTDVLYERPHVQVGGSLLVAPDTEYEVKIEMREAKGQSYKTTSSFTIRTSSGFQAGRQYVVRLAIYGMMDVRPNVEVEPWGTGGSIILDEEDKIK
;
A
#
# COMPACT_ATOMS: atom_id res chain seq x y z
N MET A 1 21.57 49.90 7.17
CA MET A 1 22.61 49.19 6.40
C MET A 1 22.50 47.66 6.51
N ASP A 2 21.68 47.08 7.36
CA ASP A 2 21.64 45.60 7.58
C ASP A 2 20.72 44.77 6.66
N LYS A 3 19.93 45.40 5.80
CA LYS A 3 19.05 44.66 4.88
C LYS A 3 19.69 44.30 3.51
N LEU A 4 20.75 44.98 3.14
CA LEU A 4 21.48 44.72 1.88
C LEU A 4 22.50 43.60 1.99
N LEU A 5 23.00 43.31 3.19
CA LEU A 5 24.00 42.25 3.42
C LEU A 5 23.37 40.83 3.43
N ARG A 6 22.09 40.71 3.77
CA ARG A 6 21.38 39.41 3.80
C ARG A 6 20.95 38.91 2.41
N ILE A 7 20.79 39.82 1.45
CA ILE A 7 20.39 39.43 0.08
C ILE A 7 21.60 38.91 -0.72
N SER A 8 22.80 39.38 -0.43
CA SER A 8 24.02 38.90 -1.10
C SER A 8 24.44 37.49 -0.67
N LEU A 9 24.08 37.06 0.55
CA LEU A 9 24.47 35.75 1.03
C LEU A 9 23.57 34.63 0.47
N ILE A 10 22.30 34.92 0.19
CA ILE A 10 21.35 33.98 -0.42
C ILE A 10 21.66 33.79 -1.93
N ALA A 11 22.12 34.81 -2.62
CA ALA A 11 22.50 34.70 -4.03
C ALA A 11 23.78 33.86 -4.26
N LEU A 12 24.69 33.77 -3.26
CA LEU A 12 25.91 32.97 -3.38
C LEU A 12 25.64 31.45 -3.16
N ILE A 13 24.56 31.09 -2.44
CA ILE A 13 24.22 29.68 -2.18
C ILE A 13 23.52 29.07 -3.41
N LEU A 14 22.80 29.88 -4.19
CA LEU A 14 22.09 29.38 -5.39
C LEU A 14 23.01 29.17 -6.61
N THR A 15 24.20 29.78 -6.62
CA THR A 15 25.20 29.57 -7.69
C THR A 15 26.09 28.35 -7.46
N ALA A 16 26.17 27.83 -6.24
CA ALA A 16 26.99 26.65 -5.94
C ALA A 16 26.33 25.33 -6.40
N CYS A 17 25.01 25.32 -6.64
CA CYS A 17 24.31 24.11 -7.09
C CYS A 17 24.26 23.93 -8.62
N GLN A 18 24.74 24.88 -9.42
CA GLN A 18 24.64 24.78 -10.88
C GLN A 18 25.91 24.32 -11.60
N ASN A 19 27.03 24.13 -10.91
CA ASN A 19 28.31 23.84 -11.55
C ASN A 19 28.91 22.45 -11.34
N SER A 20 28.15 21.44 -10.91
CA SER A 20 28.70 20.09 -10.71
C SER A 20 28.45 19.09 -11.86
N TRP A 21 27.93 19.54 -12.99
CA TRP A 21 27.74 18.70 -14.18
C TRP A 21 28.86 18.89 -15.20
N GLN A 22 30.10 18.67 -14.80
CA GLN A 22 31.18 18.43 -15.78
C GLN A 22 31.35 16.93 -15.93
N GLY A 23 31.18 16.45 -17.16
CA GLY A 23 31.19 15.04 -17.54
C GLY A 23 32.33 14.25 -16.89
N VAL A 24 31.98 13.16 -16.25
CA VAL A 24 32.90 12.20 -15.66
C VAL A 24 33.76 11.62 -16.78
N ARG A 25 35.08 11.88 -16.73
CA ARG A 25 36.05 11.21 -17.61
C ARG A 25 36.25 9.78 -17.12
N ASP A 26 36.36 8.86 -18.08
CA ASP A 26 36.70 7.45 -17.85
C ASP A 26 38.02 7.40 -17.06
N GLY A 27 37.93 7.09 -15.75
CA GLY A 27 39.11 7.03 -14.86
C GLY A 27 38.95 7.71 -13.49
N ASP A 28 37.92 8.51 -13.25
CA ASP A 28 37.70 9.15 -11.95
C ASP A 28 37.12 8.14 -10.92
N TYR A 29 38.06 7.43 -10.29
CA TYR A 29 37.77 6.50 -9.19
C TYR A 29 37.33 7.18 -7.88
N ASP A 30 37.35 8.52 -7.81
CA ASP A 30 37.05 9.29 -6.59
C ASP A 30 35.56 9.51 -6.30
N ASP A 31 34.67 9.10 -7.22
CA ASP A 31 33.19 9.26 -7.06
C ASP A 31 32.57 8.41 -5.94
N PHE A 32 33.30 7.49 -5.37
CA PHE A 32 32.79 6.59 -4.31
C PHE A 32 33.28 6.96 -2.90
N GLY A 33 34.30 7.76 -2.72
CA GLY A 33 34.90 7.88 -1.41
C GLY A 33 35.49 9.26 -1.02
N GLY A 34 35.54 10.21 -1.92
CA GLY A 34 36.20 11.51 -1.69
C GLY A 34 35.24 12.68 -1.57
N GLY A 35 34.43 12.78 -0.47
CA GLY A 35 33.55 13.92 -0.33
C GLY A 35 32.67 13.86 0.91
N GLU A 36 31.76 14.82 1.04
CA GLU A 36 30.79 14.89 2.11
C GLU A 36 29.92 13.60 2.16
N PRO A 37 29.52 13.18 3.34
CA PRO A 37 28.61 12.05 3.50
C PRO A 37 27.34 12.24 2.65
N VAL A 38 26.89 11.18 1.98
CA VAL A 38 25.69 11.22 1.12
C VAL A 38 24.50 10.68 1.90
N PRO A 39 23.48 11.50 2.14
CA PRO A 39 22.31 11.06 2.88
C PRO A 39 21.51 10.00 2.09
N VAL A 40 20.90 9.09 2.80
CA VAL A 40 19.96 8.10 2.25
C VAL A 40 18.60 8.74 2.13
N LEU A 41 18.26 9.18 0.93
CA LEU A 41 16.94 9.70 0.60
C LEU A 41 16.11 8.57 -0.01
N VAL A 42 14.92 8.34 0.52
CA VAL A 42 14.01 7.29 0.04
C VAL A 42 12.70 7.96 -0.40
N GLY A 43 12.38 7.87 -1.67
CA GLY A 43 11.13 8.40 -2.22
C GLY A 43 10.00 7.36 -2.13
N VAL A 44 8.76 7.85 -2.18
CA VAL A 44 7.57 7.07 -2.47
C VAL A 44 7.11 7.45 -3.86
N GLY A 45 7.03 6.52 -4.77
CA GLY A 45 6.70 6.82 -6.15
C GLY A 45 6.08 5.63 -6.85
N GLY A 46 5.38 5.95 -7.93
CA GLY A 46 4.73 5.04 -8.84
C GLY A 46 3.50 5.73 -9.42
N SER A 47 3.46 5.88 -10.74
CA SER A 47 2.21 6.19 -11.43
C SER A 47 1.33 4.93 -11.33
N GLY A 48 0.56 4.82 -10.26
CA GLY A 48 -0.30 3.65 -10.05
C GLY A 48 -0.32 3.14 -8.61
N VAL A 49 0.38 3.78 -7.68
CA VAL A 49 0.25 3.40 -6.27
C VAL A 49 -1.09 3.95 -5.77
N SER A 50 -2.00 3.04 -5.64
CA SER A 50 -3.24 3.21 -4.94
C SER A 50 -2.94 3.18 -3.46
N TYR A 51 -3.22 4.25 -2.77
CA TYR A 51 -2.99 4.37 -1.34
C TYR A 51 -4.27 4.00 -0.62
N SER A 52 -4.22 3.00 0.24
CA SER A 52 -5.37 2.63 1.05
C SER A 52 -4.98 2.60 2.52
N LYS A 53 -5.85 3.04 3.39
CA LYS A 53 -5.71 2.98 4.84
C LYS A 53 -6.97 2.38 5.43
N GLY A 54 -6.85 1.15 5.93
CA GLY A 54 -7.95 0.46 6.60
C GLY A 54 -9.18 0.30 5.71
N SER A 55 -10.33 0.18 6.30
CA SER A 55 -11.63 -0.07 5.65
C SER A 55 -12.09 0.99 4.64
N GLY A 56 -11.17 1.71 4.05
CA GLY A 56 -11.44 2.66 2.99
C GLY A 56 -10.90 4.06 3.21
N ALA A 57 -10.07 4.26 4.20
CA ALA A 57 -9.65 5.62 4.56
C ALA A 57 -8.57 6.23 3.66
N VAL A 58 -7.90 5.48 2.79
CA VAL A 58 -6.91 6.05 1.85
C VAL A 58 -7.11 5.49 0.45
N ASP A 59 -8.12 5.96 -0.23
CA ASP A 59 -8.38 5.63 -1.63
C ASP A 59 -7.90 6.66 -2.61
N GLY A 60 -7.23 7.71 -2.21
CA GLY A 60 -7.00 8.86 -3.08
C GLY A 60 -8.26 9.68 -3.40
N ILE A 61 -9.46 9.16 -3.09
CA ILE A 61 -10.74 9.86 -3.29
C ILE A 61 -10.97 10.89 -2.19
N ASP A 62 -10.64 10.58 -0.95
CA ASP A 62 -10.87 11.45 0.21
C ASP A 62 -9.63 12.28 0.62
N GLY A 63 -8.59 12.29 -0.19
CA GLY A 63 -7.43 13.17 0.00
C GLY A 63 -6.54 12.86 1.20
N LYS A 64 -6.74 11.74 1.90
CA LYS A 64 -5.79 11.28 2.92
C LYS A 64 -4.55 10.72 2.24
N LYS A 65 -3.48 11.48 2.35
CA LYS A 65 -2.18 11.25 1.75
C LYS A 65 -1.34 10.37 2.67
N TRP A 66 -0.23 9.86 2.17
CA TRP A 66 0.83 9.22 2.94
C TRP A 66 1.31 10.03 4.17
N ALA A 67 1.02 11.33 4.24
CA ALA A 67 1.42 12.25 5.30
C ALA A 67 1.08 11.77 6.72
N ASP A 68 0.03 10.97 6.87
CA ASP A 68 -0.47 10.55 8.19
C ASP A 68 -0.13 9.10 8.54
N VAL A 69 0.68 8.43 7.72
CA VAL A 69 0.95 7.01 7.92
C VAL A 69 2.43 6.73 8.12
N ASN A 70 2.73 5.81 9.03
CA ASN A 70 4.09 5.34 9.24
C ASN A 70 4.39 4.14 8.36
N ILE A 71 5.55 4.19 7.73
CA ILE A 71 6.12 3.14 6.91
C ILE A 71 7.35 2.60 7.63
N TYR A 72 7.62 1.32 7.50
CA TYR A 72 8.83 0.71 8.04
C TYR A 72 9.75 0.35 6.89
N VAL A 73 11.00 0.82 6.94
CA VAL A 73 11.96 0.73 5.84
C VAL A 73 13.16 -0.10 6.26
N TYR A 74 13.62 -0.94 5.33
CA TYR A 74 14.88 -1.66 5.41
C TYR A 74 15.73 -1.39 4.17
N ALA A 75 17.04 -1.36 4.34
CA ALA A 75 17.97 -1.39 3.21
C ALA A 75 19.15 -2.33 3.53
N PHE A 76 19.28 -3.37 2.72
CA PHE A 76 20.29 -4.41 2.89
C PHE A 76 21.22 -4.45 1.68
N ASN A 77 22.50 -4.72 1.94
CA ASN A 77 23.50 -4.92 0.90
C ASN A 77 23.13 -6.13 0.02
N GLN A 78 23.35 -6.00 -1.28
CA GLN A 78 23.11 -7.06 -2.27
C GLN A 78 24.19 -8.15 -2.27
N ASP A 79 25.23 -8.03 -1.44
CA ASP A 79 26.33 -8.99 -1.34
C ASP A 79 25.98 -10.39 -0.80
N GLY A 80 24.73 -10.61 -0.41
CA GLY A 80 24.26 -11.87 0.17
C GLY A 80 24.33 -11.92 1.70
N SER A 81 24.63 -10.78 2.37
CA SER A 81 24.57 -10.67 3.83
C SER A 81 23.22 -11.12 4.40
N SER A 82 23.26 -11.75 5.55
CA SER A 82 22.05 -12.28 6.20
C SER A 82 21.17 -11.17 6.77
N PHE A 83 19.84 -11.28 6.64
CA PHE A 83 18.88 -10.40 7.30
C PHE A 83 18.65 -10.74 8.78
N SER A 84 19.31 -11.77 9.29
CA SER A 84 19.13 -12.24 10.67
C SER A 84 19.62 -11.26 11.73
N THR A 85 20.59 -10.40 11.37
CA THR A 85 21.19 -9.43 12.28
C THR A 85 20.53 -8.07 12.14
N THR A 86 20.47 -7.32 13.24
CA THR A 86 19.98 -5.93 13.25
C THR A 86 21.14 -4.96 13.01
N ALA A 87 20.84 -3.74 12.63
CA ALA A 87 21.84 -2.68 12.32
C ALA A 87 22.76 -2.33 13.51
N ALA A 88 22.38 -2.67 14.73
CA ALA A 88 23.21 -2.48 15.92
C ALA A 88 24.52 -3.28 15.91
N SER A 89 24.64 -4.30 15.06
CA SER A 89 25.87 -5.03 14.82
C SER A 89 26.59 -4.42 13.61
N SER A 90 27.45 -3.44 13.85
CA SER A 90 28.26 -2.78 12.84
C SER A 90 29.00 -3.77 11.95
N GLY A 91 28.82 -3.64 10.63
CA GLY A 91 29.56 -4.42 9.63
C GLY A 91 28.75 -5.47 8.87
N ASN A 92 27.46 -5.61 9.09
CA ASN A 92 26.65 -6.71 8.53
C ASN A 92 25.86 -6.33 7.25
N GLY A 93 26.30 -5.38 6.48
CA GLY A 93 25.67 -5.06 5.19
C GLY A 93 24.24 -4.47 5.29
N CYS A 94 23.87 -3.89 6.43
CA CYS A 94 22.62 -3.23 6.65
C CYS A 94 22.81 -1.71 6.66
N LEU A 95 22.15 -1.01 5.73
CA LEU A 95 22.22 0.45 5.61
C LEU A 95 21.08 1.13 6.40
N VAL A 96 19.86 0.60 6.27
CA VAL A 96 18.68 1.09 6.97
C VAL A 96 17.98 -0.10 7.64
N ASP A 97 17.77 0.01 8.93
CA ASP A 97 17.06 -0.96 9.76
C ASP A 97 16.38 -0.23 10.92
N ALA A 98 15.92 -0.96 11.89
CA ALA A 98 15.41 -0.43 13.13
C ALA A 98 16.42 0.54 13.80
N SER A 99 15.90 1.47 14.58
CA SER A 99 16.72 2.44 15.30
C SER A 99 17.93 1.80 15.99
N LEU A 100 19.11 2.34 15.73
CA LEU A 100 20.37 1.91 16.35
C LEU A 100 20.34 2.00 17.89
N ASP A 101 19.43 2.79 18.46
CA ASP A 101 19.32 3.03 19.89
C ASP A 101 18.50 1.97 20.62
N ASN A 102 17.79 1.12 19.91
CA ASN A 102 16.95 0.09 20.49
C ASN A 102 17.29 -1.32 19.96
N ALA A 103 18.21 -1.97 20.65
CA ALA A 103 18.68 -3.32 20.29
C ALA A 103 17.57 -4.37 20.21
N GLY A 104 16.40 -4.13 20.84
CA GLY A 104 15.22 -5.00 20.76
C GLY A 104 14.32 -4.72 19.55
N TRP A 105 14.55 -3.66 18.82
CA TRP A 105 13.70 -3.26 17.71
C TRP A 105 14.03 -4.06 16.45
N ARG A 106 13.03 -4.68 15.82
CA ARG A 106 13.21 -5.61 14.69
C ARG A 106 12.39 -5.24 13.45
N SER A 107 11.52 -4.24 13.55
CA SER A 107 10.48 -3.91 12.56
C SER A 107 10.94 -3.01 11.41
N GLY A 108 12.22 -2.70 11.30
CA GLY A 108 12.72 -1.71 10.35
C GLY A 108 12.66 -0.29 10.89
N ARG A 109 13.26 0.64 10.16
CA ARG A 109 13.28 2.06 10.54
C ARG A 109 11.96 2.72 10.18
N LYS A 110 11.38 3.41 11.14
CA LYS A 110 10.10 4.09 10.98
C LYS A 110 10.28 5.40 10.24
N ALA A 111 9.47 5.60 9.21
CA ALA A 111 9.46 6.80 8.39
C ALA A 111 8.02 7.25 8.10
N TYR A 112 7.84 8.49 7.70
CA TYR A 112 6.59 9.05 7.22
C TYR A 112 6.85 9.93 6.00
N TYR A 113 5.80 10.20 5.23
CA TYR A 113 5.86 11.09 4.08
C TYR A 113 5.10 12.38 4.38
N ASP A 114 5.79 13.51 4.39
CA ASP A 114 5.17 14.81 4.66
C ASP A 114 4.68 15.55 3.40
N GLY A 115 5.03 15.03 2.24
CA GLY A 115 4.58 15.57 0.95
C GLY A 115 5.37 16.77 0.44
N SER A 116 6.42 17.21 1.15
CA SER A 116 7.12 18.45 0.83
C SER A 116 8.13 18.32 -0.30
N ASP A 117 8.92 17.25 -0.32
CA ASP A 117 10.05 17.09 -1.24
C ASP A 117 10.04 15.79 -2.05
N GLY A 118 9.06 14.92 -1.82
CA GLY A 118 8.95 13.61 -2.49
C GLY A 118 9.72 12.50 -1.79
N TYR A 119 10.33 12.76 -0.63
CA TYR A 119 11.08 11.79 0.16
C TYR A 119 10.42 11.51 1.51
N LEU A 120 10.80 10.38 2.08
CA LEU A 120 10.41 9.98 3.43
C LEU A 120 11.25 10.71 4.46
N SER A 121 10.61 11.18 5.52
CA SER A 121 11.27 11.68 6.71
C SER A 121 11.34 10.58 7.77
N TRP A 122 12.50 10.44 8.42
CA TRP A 122 12.66 9.48 9.51
C TRP A 122 11.96 9.99 10.77
N VAL A 123 11.26 9.12 11.49
CA VAL A 123 10.57 9.51 12.74
C VAL A 123 11.57 9.87 13.83
N ASP A 124 12.73 9.22 13.84
CA ASP A 124 13.87 9.53 14.71
C ASP A 124 14.78 10.59 14.07
N SER A 125 14.25 11.79 13.83
CA SER A 125 14.87 12.87 13.04
C SER A 125 16.29 13.29 13.46
N GLU A 126 16.77 12.83 14.62
CA GLU A 126 18.12 13.14 15.10
C GLU A 126 19.22 12.34 14.39
N LYS A 127 18.85 11.31 13.61
CA LYS A 127 19.82 10.41 12.98
C LYS A 127 19.52 10.22 11.49
N GLU A 128 20.15 11.03 10.67
CA GLU A 128 20.16 10.76 9.24
C GLU A 128 20.91 9.44 8.95
N ALA A 129 20.46 8.70 7.95
CA ALA A 129 21.21 7.58 7.40
C ALA A 129 22.09 8.08 6.26
N TYR A 130 23.31 7.59 6.19
CA TYR A 130 24.27 7.94 5.15
C TYR A 130 24.80 6.70 4.46
N TYR A 131 24.98 6.78 3.15
CA TYR A 131 25.67 5.74 2.41
C TYR A 131 27.14 5.67 2.87
N PRO A 132 27.69 4.47 3.05
CA PRO A 132 29.12 4.32 3.32
C PRO A 132 29.95 4.76 2.12
N THR A 133 31.21 5.10 2.38
CA THR A 133 32.20 5.51 1.37
C THR A 133 32.74 4.30 0.61
N GLY A 134 31.89 3.51 0.00
CA GLY A 134 32.25 2.28 -0.69
C GLY A 134 31.46 2.10 -1.97
N ARG A 135 31.56 0.90 -2.53
CA ARG A 135 30.84 0.48 -3.73
C ARG A 135 29.68 -0.43 -3.40
N GLU A 136 29.28 -0.47 -2.15
CA GLU A 136 28.18 -1.27 -1.67
C GLU A 136 26.89 -0.79 -2.30
N ILE A 137 26.12 -1.74 -2.82
CA ILE A 137 24.79 -1.55 -3.43
C ILE A 137 23.74 -2.16 -2.53
N TYR A 138 22.56 -1.52 -2.49
CA TYR A 138 21.54 -1.88 -1.52
C TYR A 138 20.20 -2.16 -2.19
N ASP A 139 19.48 -3.14 -1.65
CA ASP A 139 18.04 -3.33 -1.90
C ASP A 139 17.23 -2.63 -0.82
N PHE A 140 16.27 -1.83 -1.24
CA PHE A 140 15.35 -1.13 -0.35
C PHE A 140 14.01 -1.83 -0.33
N TYR A 141 13.56 -2.15 0.88
CA TYR A 141 12.26 -2.75 1.17
C TYR A 141 11.51 -1.86 2.14
N ALA A 142 10.19 -1.91 2.05
CA ALA A 142 9.33 -1.26 3.02
C ALA A 142 8.07 -2.09 3.25
N TYR A 143 7.34 -1.78 4.32
CA TYR A 143 6.00 -2.28 4.49
C TYR A 143 5.15 -1.25 5.23
N TYR A 144 3.87 -1.39 5.03
CA TYR A 144 2.84 -0.66 5.72
C TYR A 144 1.81 -1.65 6.29
N ILE A 145 1.33 -1.34 7.48
CA ILE A 145 0.25 -2.05 8.15
C ILE A 145 -0.55 -1.08 9.01
N ASP A 146 -1.87 -1.10 8.83
CA ASP A 146 -2.76 -0.23 9.60
C ASP A 146 -2.74 -0.56 11.09
N ASN A 147 -2.54 0.47 11.92
CA ASN A 147 -2.79 0.51 13.37
C ASN A 147 -2.34 -0.71 14.20
N LEU A 148 -1.56 -1.63 13.60
CA LEU A 148 -1.13 -2.83 14.29
C LEU A 148 0.18 -2.57 15.05
N ASN A 149 0.13 -2.79 16.35
CA ASN A 149 1.34 -2.85 17.16
C ASN A 149 1.94 -4.26 17.04
N ILE A 150 2.97 -4.40 16.18
CA ILE A 150 3.65 -5.67 15.96
C ILE A 150 4.58 -5.93 17.14
N PRO A 151 4.37 -6.99 17.95
CA PRO A 151 5.31 -7.34 18.98
C PRO A 151 6.68 -7.64 18.37
N GLN A 152 7.73 -6.95 18.80
CA GLN A 152 9.08 -7.10 18.24
C GLN A 152 9.58 -8.55 18.31
N SER A 153 9.19 -9.30 19.35
CA SER A 153 9.50 -10.71 19.51
C SER A 153 8.86 -11.64 18.49
N SER A 154 7.77 -11.21 17.84
CA SER A 154 7.09 -11.99 16.80
C SER A 154 7.75 -11.87 15.42
N ILE A 155 8.64 -10.88 15.23
CA ILE A 155 9.34 -10.68 13.97
C ILE A 155 10.46 -11.69 13.81
N SER A 156 10.30 -12.60 12.89
CA SER A 156 11.32 -13.58 12.50
C SER A 156 12.27 -12.96 11.47
N ARG A 157 13.56 -12.97 11.79
CA ARG A 157 14.63 -12.50 10.88
C ARG A 157 15.48 -13.71 10.52
N GLY A 158 15.34 -14.17 9.30
CA GLY A 158 16.13 -15.27 8.73
C GLY A 158 17.27 -14.77 7.86
N ARG A 159 17.98 -15.72 7.23
CA ARG A 159 19.05 -15.40 6.29
C ARG A 159 18.54 -14.59 5.10
N ASP A 160 17.41 -15.01 4.52
CA ASP A 160 16.95 -14.53 3.22
C ASP A 160 15.60 -13.81 3.27
N LYS A 161 14.97 -13.73 4.46
CA LYS A 161 13.69 -13.07 4.64
C LYS A 161 13.42 -12.57 6.06
N ILE A 162 12.53 -11.58 6.15
CA ILE A 162 11.95 -11.06 7.39
C ILE A 162 10.44 -11.21 7.30
N SER A 163 9.82 -11.80 8.31
CA SER A 163 8.40 -12.06 8.34
C SER A 163 7.85 -12.10 9.76
N PHE A 164 6.54 -11.94 9.90
CA PHE A 164 5.83 -12.05 11.17
C PHE A 164 4.38 -12.52 10.97
N PRO A 165 3.76 -13.11 12.01
CA PRO A 165 2.35 -13.49 11.93
C PRO A 165 1.45 -12.27 11.90
N VAL A 166 0.38 -12.33 11.10
CA VAL A 166 -0.66 -11.31 11.01
C VAL A 166 -2.04 -11.94 11.15
N THR A 167 -2.96 -11.14 11.67
CA THR A 167 -4.39 -11.44 11.68
C THR A 167 -5.12 -10.23 11.15
N ILE A 168 -5.93 -10.41 10.11
CA ILE A 168 -6.78 -9.36 9.56
C ILE A 168 -8.18 -9.44 10.16
N ASP A 169 -8.82 -8.28 10.30
CA ASP A 169 -10.16 -8.10 10.88
C ASP A 169 -11.17 -7.49 9.91
N GLY A 170 -10.75 -7.27 8.66
CA GLY A 170 -11.55 -6.61 7.62
C GLY A 170 -11.26 -5.13 7.44
N SER A 171 -10.55 -4.50 8.38
CA SER A 171 -10.19 -3.07 8.34
C SER A 171 -8.71 -2.81 8.08
N ILE A 172 -7.86 -3.79 8.36
CA ILE A 172 -6.40 -3.67 8.29
C ILE A 172 -5.91 -3.87 6.87
N ASP A 173 -5.16 -2.91 6.32
CA ASP A 173 -4.46 -3.06 5.06
C ASP A 173 -3.01 -3.51 5.26
N LEU A 174 -2.52 -4.30 4.33
CA LEU A 174 -1.17 -4.88 4.33
C LEU A 174 -0.49 -4.60 3.00
N MET A 175 0.61 -3.84 3.03
CA MET A 175 1.37 -3.52 1.82
C MET A 175 2.84 -3.82 2.00
N THR A 176 3.49 -4.29 0.95
CA THR A 176 4.96 -4.30 0.85
C THR A 176 5.42 -3.32 -0.21
N GLY A 177 6.55 -2.67 0.02
CA GLY A 177 7.22 -1.80 -0.91
C GLY A 177 8.61 -2.33 -1.26
N LYS A 178 9.01 -2.15 -2.50
CA LYS A 178 10.37 -2.37 -2.97
C LYS A 178 10.77 -1.23 -3.90
N ALA A 179 12.04 -0.85 -3.91
CA ALA A 179 12.55 0.12 -4.86
C ALA A 179 13.16 -0.60 -6.07
N PRO A 180 12.48 -0.63 -7.23
CA PRO A 180 13.08 -1.12 -8.45
C PRO A 180 13.98 -0.05 -9.06
N LEU A 181 15.08 -0.46 -9.68
CA LEU A 181 15.80 0.40 -10.60
C LEU A 181 15.11 0.32 -11.98
N SER A 182 14.14 1.17 -12.20
CA SER A 182 13.42 1.21 -13.47
C SER A 182 14.12 2.09 -14.50
N GLU A 183 13.94 1.83 -15.80
CA GLU A 183 14.46 2.69 -16.88
C GLU A 183 13.87 4.12 -16.84
N ASN A 184 12.81 4.34 -16.11
CA ASN A 184 12.20 5.65 -15.93
C ASN A 184 13.15 6.64 -15.19
N VAL A 185 14.09 6.14 -14.37
CA VAL A 185 15.08 7.00 -13.69
C VAL A 185 16.00 7.71 -14.66
N PHE A 186 16.14 7.21 -15.91
CA PHE A 186 16.96 7.81 -16.94
C PHE A 186 16.20 8.79 -17.83
N LYS A 187 14.87 8.88 -17.72
CA LYS A 187 14.10 9.84 -18.52
C LYS A 187 14.42 11.26 -18.13
N GLY A 188 14.79 12.06 -19.13
CA GLY A 188 15.16 13.46 -18.92
C GLY A 188 16.55 13.68 -18.32
N THR A 189 17.34 12.62 -18.14
CA THR A 189 18.77 12.75 -17.75
C THR A 189 19.65 12.95 -18.96
N LEU A 190 20.77 13.67 -18.77
CA LEU A 190 21.81 13.83 -19.79
C LEU A 190 22.90 12.75 -19.71
N LEU A 191 22.62 11.63 -19.01
CA LEU A 191 23.58 10.54 -18.84
C LEU A 191 23.87 9.83 -20.16
N SER A 192 25.15 9.63 -20.46
CA SER A 192 25.63 8.76 -21.52
C SER A 192 25.28 7.29 -21.24
N GLU A 193 25.33 6.43 -22.24
CA GLU A 193 25.08 4.99 -22.05
C GLU A 193 26.10 4.35 -21.11
N THR A 194 27.34 4.82 -21.08
CA THR A 194 28.36 4.38 -20.12
C THR A 194 27.95 4.72 -18.69
N GLU A 195 27.51 5.95 -18.45
CA GLU A 195 27.03 6.38 -17.13
C GLU A 195 25.77 5.63 -16.70
N LYS A 196 24.82 5.41 -17.61
CA LYS A 196 23.65 4.58 -17.33
C LYS A 196 24.04 3.15 -16.94
N ALA A 197 25.05 2.57 -17.61
CA ALA A 197 25.57 1.25 -17.26
C ALA A 197 26.20 1.25 -15.85
N LEU A 198 26.91 2.31 -15.47
CA LEU A 198 27.45 2.47 -14.11
C LEU A 198 26.33 2.66 -13.07
N VAL A 199 25.29 3.43 -13.37
CA VAL A 199 24.11 3.57 -12.51
C VAL A 199 23.43 2.22 -12.29
N ARG A 200 23.22 1.41 -13.35
CA ARG A 200 22.66 0.06 -13.21
C ARG A 200 23.56 -0.84 -12.36
N LYS A 201 24.89 -0.75 -12.55
CA LYS A 201 25.86 -1.56 -11.81
C LYS A 201 25.93 -1.19 -10.32
N TYR A 202 25.76 0.09 -9.99
CA TYR A 202 25.89 0.63 -8.64
C TYR A 202 24.57 1.18 -8.10
N ALA A 203 23.47 0.54 -8.46
CA ALA A 203 22.13 0.96 -8.05
C ALA A 203 22.01 1.12 -6.54
N PHE A 204 21.44 2.27 -6.16
CA PHE A 204 21.20 2.62 -4.75
C PHE A 204 22.47 2.54 -3.87
N SER A 205 23.50 3.21 -4.32
CA SER A 205 24.76 3.41 -3.61
C SER A 205 25.05 4.91 -3.46
N SER A 206 26.16 5.26 -2.81
CA SER A 206 26.66 6.64 -2.77
C SER A 206 26.86 7.21 -4.18
N TYR A 207 27.26 6.38 -5.14
CA TYR A 207 27.44 6.76 -6.55
C TYR A 207 26.15 7.28 -7.19
N THR A 208 25.03 6.56 -7.03
CA THR A 208 23.74 6.95 -7.62
C THR A 208 23.11 8.10 -6.86
N ALA A 209 23.24 8.13 -5.53
CA ALA A 209 22.71 9.20 -4.69
C ALA A 209 23.35 10.57 -5.00
N ARG A 210 24.68 10.62 -5.25
CA ARG A 210 25.36 11.84 -5.73
C ARG A 210 24.85 12.36 -7.08
N ARG A 211 24.16 11.53 -7.84
CA ARG A 211 23.52 11.84 -9.12
C ARG A 211 22.02 12.07 -9.01
N ASN A 212 21.51 12.24 -7.79
CA ASN A 212 20.08 12.38 -7.48
C ASN A 212 19.23 11.20 -7.96
N ILE A 213 19.84 10.01 -8.11
CA ILE A 213 19.16 8.78 -8.43
C ILE A 213 18.97 8.01 -7.11
N ASN A 214 17.86 8.28 -6.46
CA ASN A 214 17.52 7.74 -5.16
C ASN A 214 16.49 6.61 -5.29
N PRO A 215 16.44 5.65 -4.34
CA PRO A 215 15.43 4.62 -4.33
C PRO A 215 14.03 5.23 -4.20
N LYS A 216 13.10 4.73 -5.01
CA LYS A 216 11.66 5.06 -4.93
C LYS A 216 10.89 3.79 -4.67
N LEU A 217 10.24 3.73 -3.52
CA LEU A 217 9.45 2.58 -3.10
C LEU A 217 8.14 2.50 -3.91
N GLU A 218 7.91 1.36 -4.53
CA GLU A 218 6.64 1.01 -5.17
C GLU A 218 5.92 0.01 -4.28
N PHE A 219 4.69 0.35 -3.86
CA PHE A 219 3.93 -0.44 -2.92
C PHE A 219 2.89 -1.32 -3.61
N THR A 220 2.70 -2.51 -3.06
CA THR A 220 1.70 -3.49 -3.51
C THR A 220 0.79 -3.86 -2.35
N HIS A 221 -0.53 -3.77 -2.54
CA HIS A 221 -1.54 -4.28 -1.62
C HIS A 221 -1.60 -5.81 -1.67
N HIS A 222 -1.72 -6.44 -0.52
CA HIS A 222 -1.79 -7.91 -0.40
C HIS A 222 -3.19 -8.44 -0.05
N LEU A 223 -4.16 -7.55 0.06
CA LEU A 223 -5.56 -7.90 0.30
C LEU A 223 -6.44 -7.59 -0.92
N THR A 224 -7.63 -8.15 -0.91
CA THR A 224 -8.73 -7.82 -1.81
C THR A 224 -9.66 -6.86 -1.09
N ARG A 225 -10.15 -5.84 -1.79
CA ARG A 225 -11.11 -4.88 -1.26
C ARG A 225 -12.50 -5.18 -1.81
N LEU A 226 -13.49 -5.31 -0.93
CA LEU A 226 -14.90 -5.49 -1.28
C LEU A 226 -15.70 -4.25 -0.87
N ARG A 227 -16.50 -3.73 -1.81
CA ARG A 227 -17.56 -2.73 -1.57
C ARG A 227 -18.89 -3.35 -1.84
N PHE A 228 -19.91 -2.90 -1.12
CA PHE A 228 -21.28 -3.43 -1.27
C PHE A 228 -22.24 -2.32 -1.65
N GLU A 229 -23.07 -2.58 -2.65
CA GLU A 229 -24.07 -1.64 -3.17
C GLU A 229 -25.42 -2.31 -3.29
N LEU A 230 -26.48 -1.65 -2.84
CA LEU A 230 -27.87 -2.11 -2.93
C LEU A 230 -28.52 -1.51 -4.16
N TYR A 231 -29.11 -2.37 -4.98
CA TYR A 231 -29.91 -1.99 -6.13
C TYR A 231 -31.38 -2.40 -5.96
N PRO A 232 -32.34 -1.49 -6.17
CA PRO A 232 -33.75 -1.82 -6.10
C PRO A 232 -34.15 -2.66 -7.32
N ALA A 233 -34.48 -3.93 -7.10
CA ALA A 233 -34.87 -4.83 -8.18
C ALA A 233 -36.41 -4.94 -8.35
N SER A 234 -37.15 -4.61 -7.30
CA SER A 234 -38.61 -4.55 -7.29
C SER A 234 -39.13 -3.56 -6.23
N ASP A 235 -40.43 -3.25 -6.22
CA ASP A 235 -41.07 -2.41 -5.19
C ASP A 235 -40.80 -2.91 -3.76
N GLY A 236 -40.67 -4.22 -3.57
CA GLY A 236 -40.37 -4.83 -2.29
C GLY A 236 -39.00 -4.45 -1.73
N ALA A 237 -38.07 -3.95 -2.58
CA ALA A 237 -36.74 -3.54 -2.15
C ALA A 237 -36.76 -2.37 -1.16
N ASN A 238 -37.68 -1.41 -1.36
CA ASN A 238 -37.76 -0.18 -0.56
C ASN A 238 -38.19 -0.41 0.89
N THR A 239 -38.66 -1.60 1.22
CA THR A 239 -39.00 -2.00 2.58
C THR A 239 -37.89 -2.77 3.29
N VAL A 240 -36.79 -3.04 2.62
CA VAL A 240 -35.69 -3.87 3.14
C VAL A 240 -34.51 -2.99 3.59
N MET A 241 -34.12 -3.12 4.84
CA MET A 241 -32.92 -2.53 5.43
C MET A 241 -31.84 -3.57 5.61
N VAL A 242 -30.63 -3.27 5.20
CA VAL A 242 -29.43 -4.09 5.44
C VAL A 242 -28.76 -3.64 6.72
N ASN A 243 -28.65 -4.53 7.70
CA ASN A 243 -28.10 -4.22 9.03
C ASN A 243 -26.74 -4.85 9.29
N SER A 244 -26.38 -5.92 8.60
CA SER A 244 -25.02 -6.44 8.64
C SER A 244 -24.65 -7.15 7.33
N VAL A 245 -23.37 -7.10 7.00
CA VAL A 245 -22.75 -7.88 5.93
C VAL A 245 -21.57 -8.62 6.53
N GLU A 246 -21.60 -9.93 6.46
CA GLU A 246 -20.56 -10.83 6.91
C GLU A 246 -19.93 -11.53 5.71
N VAL A 247 -18.62 -11.60 5.66
CA VAL A 247 -17.87 -12.33 4.63
C VAL A 247 -16.93 -13.32 5.31
N LYS A 248 -17.01 -14.59 4.94
CA LYS A 248 -16.05 -15.59 5.43
C LYS A 248 -14.77 -15.55 4.63
N SER A 249 -13.67 -15.19 5.30
CA SER A 249 -12.33 -15.06 4.72
C SER A 249 -11.28 -15.78 5.55
N LYS A 250 -10.14 -16.08 4.94
CA LYS A 250 -8.92 -16.41 5.67
C LYS A 250 -8.48 -15.18 6.43
N THR A 251 -8.17 -15.33 7.72
CA THR A 251 -7.87 -14.16 8.57
C THR A 251 -6.47 -14.18 9.16
N ARG A 252 -5.80 -15.33 9.16
CA ARG A 252 -4.47 -15.51 9.75
C ARG A 252 -3.46 -15.90 8.69
N GLY A 253 -2.25 -15.33 8.79
CA GLY A 253 -1.17 -15.65 7.87
C GLY A 253 0.19 -15.23 8.39
N THR A 254 1.19 -15.45 7.55
CA THR A 254 2.55 -14.93 7.75
C THR A 254 2.81 -13.85 6.71
N PHE A 255 3.10 -12.65 7.16
CA PHE A 255 3.44 -11.51 6.32
C PHE A 255 4.95 -11.42 6.16
N THR A 256 5.45 -11.64 4.93
CA THR A 256 6.85 -11.51 4.56
C THR A 256 7.08 -10.12 3.99
N VAL A 257 7.87 -9.32 4.69
CA VAL A 257 8.10 -7.90 4.37
C VAL A 257 9.43 -7.62 3.70
N VAL A 258 10.39 -8.52 3.86
CA VAL A 258 11.68 -8.54 3.16
C VAL A 258 11.91 -9.94 2.64
N SER A 259 12.28 -10.08 1.39
CA SER A 259 12.74 -11.36 0.82
C SER A 259 13.67 -11.13 -0.37
N ARG A 260 14.69 -11.97 -0.50
CA ARG A 260 15.52 -12.02 -1.72
C ARG A 260 14.75 -12.53 -2.93
N LYS A 261 13.68 -13.29 -2.69
CA LYS A 261 12.76 -13.76 -3.73
C LYS A 261 11.51 -12.90 -3.69
N GLU A 262 11.32 -12.09 -4.68
CA GLU A 262 10.19 -11.16 -4.78
C GLU A 262 8.83 -11.87 -4.66
N ALA A 263 8.70 -13.05 -5.25
CA ALA A 263 7.49 -13.87 -5.15
C ALA A 263 7.14 -14.34 -3.72
N GLU A 264 8.03 -14.20 -2.75
CA GLU A 264 7.75 -14.51 -1.34
C GLU A 264 7.26 -13.29 -0.56
N LEU A 265 7.32 -12.06 -1.14
CA LEU A 265 6.78 -10.86 -0.49
C LEU A 265 5.26 -10.96 -0.40
N GLY A 266 4.72 -10.48 0.72
CA GLY A 266 3.28 -10.46 0.96
C GLY A 266 2.81 -11.48 1.97
N VAL A 267 1.53 -11.83 1.94
CA VAL A 267 0.90 -12.65 2.97
C VAL A 267 0.64 -14.06 2.47
N ASN A 268 1.17 -15.04 3.19
CA ASN A 268 0.79 -16.43 3.03
C ASN A 268 -0.28 -16.78 4.07
N PHE A 269 -1.54 -16.83 3.65
CA PHE A 269 -2.68 -17.10 4.51
C PHE A 269 -2.83 -18.59 4.80
N SER A 270 -3.15 -18.93 6.07
CA SER A 270 -3.59 -20.26 6.47
C SER A 270 -4.98 -20.57 5.91
N SER A 271 -5.33 -21.85 5.81
CA SER A 271 -6.61 -22.31 5.23
C SER A 271 -7.85 -22.01 6.08
N GLY A 272 -7.69 -21.72 7.38
CA GLY A 272 -8.81 -21.45 8.28
C GLY A 272 -9.54 -20.15 7.91
N ARG A 273 -10.86 -20.19 7.75
CA ARG A 273 -11.71 -19.03 7.47
C ARG A 273 -12.48 -18.62 8.73
N SER A 274 -12.67 -17.31 8.90
CA SER A 274 -13.46 -16.71 9.96
C SER A 274 -14.35 -15.61 9.39
N PRO A 275 -15.46 -15.26 10.04
CA PRO A 275 -16.30 -14.16 9.62
C PRO A 275 -15.57 -12.82 9.81
N LEU A 276 -15.67 -11.97 8.80
CA LEU A 276 -15.31 -10.55 8.83
C LEU A 276 -16.58 -9.75 8.58
N TYR A 277 -16.74 -8.63 9.28
CA TYR A 277 -17.95 -7.81 9.23
C TYR A 277 -17.65 -6.47 8.57
N LEU A 278 -18.52 -6.07 7.65
CA LEU A 278 -18.48 -4.75 7.05
C LEU A 278 -18.74 -3.69 8.13
N ALA A 279 -17.93 -2.66 8.13
CA ALA A 279 -18.02 -1.52 9.02
C ALA A 279 -18.30 -0.23 8.25
N GLU A 280 -18.54 0.87 8.94
CA GLU A 280 -18.57 2.21 8.37
C GLU A 280 -17.18 2.62 7.87
N ALA A 281 -17.12 3.66 7.04
CA ALA A 281 -15.84 4.18 6.53
C ALA A 281 -14.90 4.71 7.64
N ASP A 282 -15.44 5.09 8.78
CA ASP A 282 -14.68 5.52 9.96
C ASP A 282 -14.24 4.34 10.88
N GLY A 283 -14.58 3.11 10.49
CA GLY A 283 -14.28 1.88 11.24
C GLY A 283 -15.28 1.56 12.35
N SER A 284 -16.30 2.38 12.57
CA SER A 284 -17.39 2.08 13.51
C SER A 284 -18.27 0.95 12.98
N ALA A 285 -19.03 0.32 13.88
CA ALA A 285 -20.00 -0.72 13.47
C ALA A 285 -21.00 -0.18 12.46
N LEU A 286 -21.44 -1.02 11.53
CA LEU A 286 -22.42 -0.65 10.52
C LEU A 286 -23.69 -0.11 11.16
N LYS A 287 -24.16 1.05 10.70
CA LYS A 287 -25.33 1.73 11.24
C LYS A 287 -26.58 0.91 10.97
N GLN A 288 -27.33 0.68 12.05
CA GLN A 288 -28.57 -0.07 11.95
C GLN A 288 -29.67 0.79 11.31
N ASP A 289 -30.57 0.13 10.58
CA ASP A 289 -31.76 0.73 9.98
C ASP A 289 -31.49 1.96 9.08
N THR A 290 -30.31 1.97 8.42
CA THR A 290 -29.86 3.08 7.58
C THR A 290 -29.81 2.72 6.11
N TYR A 291 -29.36 1.51 5.78
CA TYR A 291 -29.07 1.13 4.41
C TYR A 291 -30.26 0.46 3.73
N HIS A 292 -31.00 1.23 2.97
CA HIS A 292 -32.16 0.78 2.17
C HIS A 292 -32.21 1.55 0.85
N THR A 293 -32.89 1.00 -0.14
CA THR A 293 -33.17 1.72 -1.38
C THR A 293 -34.46 2.54 -1.23
N ASP A 294 -34.54 3.66 -1.96
CA ASP A 294 -35.76 4.50 -2.05
C ASP A 294 -35.96 4.84 -3.53
N TYR A 295 -36.43 3.85 -4.29
CA TYR A 295 -36.62 3.95 -5.72
C TYR A 295 -38.10 3.91 -6.07
N ASN A 296 -38.59 5.01 -6.68
CA ASN A 296 -39.99 5.17 -7.08
C ASN A 296 -40.13 5.22 -8.62
N GLY A 297 -39.09 4.79 -9.36
CA GLY A 297 -39.11 4.76 -10.82
C GLY A 297 -39.74 3.49 -11.40
N ASP A 298 -39.60 3.36 -12.71
CA ASP A 298 -40.09 2.18 -13.43
C ASP A 298 -39.10 1.00 -13.30
N PHE A 299 -39.57 -0.11 -12.76
CA PHE A 299 -38.74 -1.33 -12.61
C PHE A 299 -38.50 -2.09 -13.92
N THR A 300 -38.93 -1.55 -15.07
CA THR A 300 -38.53 -2.03 -16.40
C THR A 300 -37.17 -1.52 -16.84
N ASP A 301 -36.64 -0.46 -16.20
CA ASP A 301 -35.29 0.07 -16.46
C ASP A 301 -34.18 -0.97 -16.17
N VAL A 302 -33.02 -0.78 -16.79
CA VAL A 302 -31.85 -1.63 -16.57
C VAL A 302 -31.44 -1.60 -15.09
N LEU A 303 -31.43 -2.77 -14.45
CA LEU A 303 -31.28 -2.91 -13.00
C LEU A 303 -30.07 -2.16 -12.43
N TYR A 304 -28.90 -2.32 -13.03
CA TYR A 304 -27.66 -1.74 -12.51
C TYR A 304 -27.39 -0.30 -12.97
N GLU A 305 -28.29 0.31 -13.71
CA GLU A 305 -28.31 1.74 -14.02
C GLU A 305 -29.22 2.53 -13.06
N ARG A 306 -30.00 1.85 -12.23
CA ARG A 306 -30.84 2.47 -11.22
C ARG A 306 -30.02 3.11 -10.10
N PRO A 307 -30.55 4.14 -9.43
CA PRO A 307 -29.95 4.67 -8.21
C PRO A 307 -29.66 3.56 -7.20
N HIS A 308 -28.47 3.55 -6.67
CA HIS A 308 -28.01 2.55 -5.71
C HIS A 308 -27.54 3.20 -4.41
N VAL A 309 -27.43 2.40 -3.37
CA VAL A 309 -26.96 2.83 -2.05
C VAL A 309 -25.73 2.01 -1.68
N GLN A 310 -24.60 2.70 -1.45
CA GLN A 310 -23.43 2.04 -0.88
C GLN A 310 -23.68 1.70 0.58
N VAL A 311 -23.36 0.47 0.98
CA VAL A 311 -23.45 -0.01 2.37
C VAL A 311 -22.12 0.17 3.05
N GLY A 312 -22.09 1.00 4.10
CA GLY A 312 -20.90 1.20 4.91
C GLY A 312 -19.66 1.64 4.12
N GLY A 313 -18.50 1.23 4.61
CA GLY A 313 -17.19 1.44 3.99
C GLY A 313 -16.80 0.31 3.04
N SER A 314 -15.56 -0.14 3.18
CA SER A 314 -15.02 -1.29 2.43
C SER A 314 -14.57 -2.38 3.39
N LEU A 315 -14.55 -3.62 2.92
CA LEU A 315 -14.07 -4.76 3.67
C LEU A 315 -12.81 -5.33 3.01
N LEU A 316 -11.73 -5.43 3.78
CA LEU A 316 -10.46 -5.99 3.33
C LEU A 316 -10.38 -7.47 3.68
N VAL A 317 -10.23 -8.32 2.67
CA VAL A 317 -10.26 -9.78 2.79
C VAL A 317 -9.03 -10.42 2.16
N ALA A 318 -8.67 -11.62 2.57
CA ALA A 318 -7.59 -12.38 1.93
C ALA A 318 -8.01 -12.77 0.51
N PRO A 319 -7.12 -12.67 -0.51
CA PRO A 319 -7.42 -13.14 -1.85
C PRO A 319 -7.91 -14.60 -1.85
N ASP A 320 -8.97 -14.89 -2.62
CA ASP A 320 -9.53 -16.23 -2.71
C ASP A 320 -10.29 -16.42 -4.05
N THR A 321 -10.69 -17.63 -4.36
CA THR A 321 -11.50 -17.94 -5.55
C THR A 321 -12.96 -17.56 -5.38
N GLU A 322 -13.45 -17.59 -4.13
CA GLU A 322 -14.85 -17.31 -3.78
C GLU A 322 -14.97 -16.89 -2.33
N TYR A 323 -16.07 -16.18 -2.01
CA TYR A 323 -16.44 -15.89 -0.64
C TYR A 323 -17.89 -16.27 -0.37
N GLU A 324 -18.14 -16.85 0.80
CA GLU A 324 -19.48 -16.95 1.38
C GLU A 324 -19.82 -15.61 2.04
N VAL A 325 -20.91 -15.02 1.60
CA VAL A 325 -21.45 -13.74 2.10
C VAL A 325 -22.78 -14.00 2.79
N LYS A 326 -22.96 -13.39 3.95
CA LYS A 326 -24.18 -13.46 4.73
C LYS A 326 -24.66 -12.04 5.03
N ILE A 327 -25.93 -11.76 4.76
CA ILE A 327 -26.54 -10.44 4.97
C ILE A 327 -27.70 -10.59 5.95
N GLU A 328 -27.69 -9.81 7.04
CA GLU A 328 -28.83 -9.66 7.90
C GLU A 328 -29.68 -8.47 7.40
N MET A 329 -30.92 -8.71 7.19
CA MET A 329 -31.90 -7.74 6.72
C MET A 329 -33.08 -7.62 7.69
N ARG A 330 -33.69 -6.43 7.69
CA ARG A 330 -34.89 -6.12 8.49
C ARG A 330 -35.90 -5.37 7.63
N GLU A 331 -37.18 -5.50 7.96
CA GLU A 331 -38.21 -4.72 7.32
C GLU A 331 -38.30 -3.29 7.87
N ALA A 332 -38.40 -2.29 6.98
CA ALA A 332 -38.27 -0.85 7.29
C ALA A 332 -39.43 -0.27 8.14
N LYS A 333 -40.56 -0.96 8.30
CA LYS A 333 -41.74 -0.39 8.97
C LYS A 333 -42.09 -1.15 10.26
N GLY A 334 -41.27 -0.93 11.31
CA GLY A 334 -41.68 -1.26 12.68
C GLY A 334 -41.93 -2.74 12.99
N GLN A 335 -41.71 -3.62 12.06
CA GLN A 335 -41.82 -5.06 12.23
C GLN A 335 -40.48 -5.59 12.81
N SER A 336 -40.59 -6.40 13.83
CA SER A 336 -39.40 -7.06 14.43
C SER A 336 -38.88 -8.21 13.59
N TYR A 337 -39.30 -8.33 12.34
CA TYR A 337 -38.93 -9.44 11.48
C TYR A 337 -37.50 -9.19 10.91
N LYS A 338 -36.64 -10.11 11.26
CA LYS A 338 -35.26 -10.17 10.72
C LYS A 338 -35.13 -11.44 9.89
N THR A 339 -34.40 -11.34 8.80
CA THR A 339 -34.05 -12.48 7.97
C THR A 339 -32.56 -12.44 7.63
N THR A 340 -32.04 -13.59 7.25
CA THR A 340 -30.67 -13.72 6.80
C THR A 340 -30.63 -14.37 5.42
N SER A 341 -29.98 -13.72 4.48
CA SER A 341 -29.66 -14.29 3.18
C SER A 341 -28.20 -14.69 3.13
N SER A 342 -27.90 -15.87 2.59
CA SER A 342 -26.52 -16.34 2.40
C SER A 342 -26.34 -16.77 0.96
N PHE A 343 -25.21 -16.34 0.36
CA PHE A 343 -24.87 -16.68 -1.02
C PHE A 343 -23.34 -16.72 -1.19
N THR A 344 -22.91 -17.30 -2.30
CA THR A 344 -21.48 -17.31 -2.66
C THR A 344 -21.25 -16.34 -3.81
N ILE A 345 -20.26 -15.46 -3.66
CA ILE A 345 -19.79 -14.59 -4.73
C ILE A 345 -18.53 -15.19 -5.38
N ARG A 346 -18.42 -15.02 -6.70
CA ARG A 346 -17.32 -15.53 -7.53
C ARG A 346 -17.02 -14.56 -8.66
N THR A 347 -15.77 -14.58 -9.12
CA THR A 347 -15.35 -13.94 -10.38
C THR A 347 -14.63 -14.97 -11.23
N SER A 348 -14.51 -14.74 -12.53
CA SER A 348 -13.85 -15.66 -13.45
C SER A 348 -12.39 -15.93 -13.12
N SER A 349 -11.67 -14.92 -12.65
CA SER A 349 -10.24 -14.98 -12.28
C SER A 349 -9.99 -15.17 -10.78
N GLY A 350 -11.05 -15.29 -9.96
CA GLY A 350 -10.97 -15.19 -8.51
C GLY A 350 -10.75 -13.75 -8.04
N PHE A 351 -10.74 -13.57 -6.74
CA PHE A 351 -10.52 -12.27 -6.09
C PHE A 351 -9.03 -12.08 -5.83
N GLN A 352 -8.41 -11.14 -6.51
CA GLN A 352 -6.97 -10.94 -6.52
C GLN A 352 -6.55 -9.88 -5.51
N ALA A 353 -5.32 -10.00 -4.99
CA ALA A 353 -4.68 -8.97 -4.19
C ALA A 353 -4.53 -7.66 -5.00
N GLY A 354 -4.66 -6.52 -4.31
CA GLY A 354 -4.52 -5.21 -4.93
C GLY A 354 -5.66 -4.81 -5.85
N ARG A 355 -6.77 -5.54 -5.84
CA ARG A 355 -7.97 -5.21 -6.64
C ARG A 355 -9.17 -4.93 -5.76
N GLN A 356 -10.01 -4.01 -6.22
CA GLN A 356 -11.32 -3.71 -5.64
C GLN A 356 -12.41 -4.40 -6.44
N TYR A 357 -13.40 -4.93 -5.74
CA TYR A 357 -14.57 -5.54 -6.31
C TYR A 357 -15.82 -4.91 -5.70
N VAL A 358 -16.75 -4.52 -6.54
CA VAL A 358 -18.06 -4.04 -6.13
C VAL A 358 -19.04 -5.21 -6.18
N VAL A 359 -19.59 -5.55 -5.02
CA VAL A 359 -20.62 -6.56 -4.87
C VAL A 359 -21.97 -5.85 -4.96
N ARG A 360 -22.61 -5.93 -6.11
CA ARG A 360 -23.91 -5.35 -6.40
C ARG A 360 -25.01 -6.31 -5.93
N LEU A 361 -25.82 -5.86 -5.01
CA LEU A 361 -26.89 -6.65 -4.41
C LEU A 361 -28.24 -6.19 -4.97
N ALA A 362 -28.79 -6.98 -5.89
CA ALA A 362 -30.14 -6.76 -6.40
C ALA A 362 -31.16 -7.24 -5.37
N ILE A 363 -31.87 -6.32 -4.74
CA ILE A 363 -32.86 -6.58 -3.71
C ILE A 363 -34.25 -6.68 -4.36
N TYR A 364 -34.84 -7.87 -4.35
CA TYR A 364 -36.20 -8.10 -4.78
C TYR A 364 -37.20 -8.08 -3.59
N GLY A 365 -36.69 -8.27 -2.38
CA GLY A 365 -37.42 -8.28 -1.14
C GLY A 365 -36.66 -8.99 -0.04
N MET A 366 -37.30 -9.20 1.12
CA MET A 366 -36.64 -9.78 2.31
C MET A 366 -36.08 -11.19 2.11
N MET A 367 -36.54 -11.94 1.12
CA MET A 367 -36.15 -13.34 0.89
C MET A 367 -35.42 -13.55 -0.43
N ASP A 368 -35.29 -12.52 -1.29
CA ASP A 368 -34.66 -12.65 -2.61
C ASP A 368 -33.66 -11.52 -2.82
N VAL A 369 -32.38 -11.86 -2.61
CA VAL A 369 -31.21 -11.00 -2.86
C VAL A 369 -30.29 -11.74 -3.81
N ARG A 370 -29.98 -11.10 -4.95
CA ARG A 370 -29.12 -11.69 -5.98
C ARG A 370 -27.85 -10.87 -6.15
N PRO A 371 -26.67 -11.46 -5.89
CA PRO A 371 -25.40 -10.77 -6.05
C PRO A 371 -24.93 -10.73 -7.50
N ASN A 372 -24.26 -9.64 -7.88
CA ASN A 372 -23.41 -9.53 -9.05
C ASN A 372 -22.08 -8.90 -8.62
N VAL A 373 -20.97 -9.26 -9.25
CA VAL A 373 -19.65 -8.77 -8.87
C VAL A 373 -18.98 -8.10 -10.06
N GLU A 374 -18.50 -6.89 -9.86
CA GLU A 374 -17.75 -6.11 -10.84
C GLU A 374 -16.37 -5.75 -10.29
N VAL A 375 -15.35 -5.77 -11.17
CA VAL A 375 -13.98 -5.38 -10.85
C VAL A 375 -13.82 -3.89 -11.08
N GLU A 376 -13.31 -3.19 -10.08
CA GLU A 376 -12.92 -1.79 -10.20
C GLU A 376 -11.44 -1.59 -9.85
N PRO A 377 -10.78 -0.55 -10.40
CA PRO A 377 -9.45 -0.18 -9.94
C PRO A 377 -9.46 0.14 -8.43
N TRP A 378 -8.49 -0.38 -7.70
CA TRP A 378 -8.29 0.00 -6.31
C TRP A 378 -7.51 1.32 -6.29
N GLY A 379 -8.22 2.43 -6.15
CA GLY A 379 -7.68 3.79 -6.09
C GLY A 379 -7.69 4.55 -7.41
N THR A 380 -7.67 5.87 -7.33
CA THR A 380 -7.75 6.80 -8.46
C THR A 380 -6.40 7.28 -9.00
N GLY A 381 -5.30 6.60 -8.67
CA GLY A 381 -3.93 7.06 -8.92
C GLY A 381 -3.25 6.57 -10.20
N GLY A 382 -3.88 5.74 -11.03
CA GLY A 382 -3.27 5.26 -12.26
C GLY A 382 -4.26 4.49 -13.13
N SER A 383 -4.17 4.65 -14.42
CA SER A 383 -4.90 3.80 -15.36
C SER A 383 -4.39 2.35 -15.22
N ILE A 384 -5.14 1.51 -14.52
CA ILE A 384 -4.99 0.08 -14.73
C ILE A 384 -5.57 -0.15 -16.11
N ILE A 385 -4.74 -0.58 -17.05
CA ILE A 385 -5.22 -1.18 -18.30
C ILE A 385 -5.82 -2.51 -17.84
N LEU A 386 -7.14 -2.55 -17.73
CA LEU A 386 -7.85 -3.80 -17.56
C LEU A 386 -7.60 -4.58 -18.84
N ASP A 387 -7.03 -5.78 -18.74
CA ASP A 387 -6.97 -6.69 -19.86
C ASP A 387 -8.40 -6.92 -20.37
N GLU A 388 -8.58 -7.02 -21.70
CA GLU A 388 -9.92 -7.16 -22.32
C GLU A 388 -10.68 -8.39 -21.79
N GLU A 389 -9.99 -9.34 -21.18
CA GLU A 389 -10.57 -10.54 -20.56
C GLU A 389 -11.35 -10.24 -19.26
N ASP A 390 -11.09 -9.11 -18.58
CA ASP A 390 -11.81 -8.69 -17.35
C ASP A 390 -13.14 -7.95 -17.65
N LYS A 391 -13.42 -7.66 -18.92
CA LYS A 391 -14.73 -7.18 -19.35
C LYS A 391 -15.68 -8.36 -19.45
N ILE A 392 -16.46 -8.56 -18.43
CA ILE A 392 -17.52 -9.58 -18.39
C ILE A 392 -18.52 -9.28 -19.51
N LYS A 393 -18.72 -10.27 -20.39
CA LYS A 393 -19.79 -10.31 -21.40
C LYS A 393 -21.16 -10.40 -20.73
#